data_f3c3baedb8a9a41e694f1874d47718f0
#
_entry.id   f3c3baedb8a9a41e694f1874d47718f0
#
_cell.length_a   1.000
_cell.length_b   1.000
_cell.length_c   1.000
_cell.angle_alpha   90.00
_cell.angle_beta   90.00
_cell.angle_gamma   90.00
#
_symmetry.space_group_name_H-M   'P 1'
#
loop_
_entity.id
_entity.type
_entity.pdbx_description
1 polymer ?
#
loop_
_entity_poly.entity_id
_entity_poly.type
_entity_poly.pdbx_seq_one_letter_code
_entity_poly.pdbx_strand_id
1 'polypeptide(L)'
;MCPIRPPPIVVVVAPGWVGVAGTTLTAMTTDSTDTPVDIKPRSRDVTDGIQKAAARAMLRAVGLTEDDWVKPQVGIASSWNEITPCNASIRRLTAAAKEGVRDAGGVALEFGTITVRDGISMGHEGMRASLVSSEIIADSVEAVMHGERLDGLVATGGCDKSMPGMMMAIARLDLPGVFVYNGSTHPGYLNGKALDITSVFEAIGACAAGTITEDELFAIEKNACPGEGACGGMFTANTMSSIGEALGLSLPGSASPPAVDRRREDDARLAGEAVVNMLKTGLRPHDILTKGAFENAIALANALGGSTNAVLHLLAIANEAGVALDLDDFNKVADRVPHFADMKPGGKFHMTDLDRIGGVPVVLKHLLEEGMLHGDEITVTGKTMAENLAEMDLPGPDGVVVHPIDAPIHDEGGINILRGSLAPNGSVVKVAGLTEDQMHFEGPARVYDDESFALDAILAGEIDAGDVIVIRYEGPKGGPGMREMLAITGALKGAG
;
A
#
# COMPACT_ATOMS: atom_id res chain seq x y z
N MET A 1 -34.37 15.06 21.36
CA MET A 1 -33.43 14.00 21.00
C MET A 1 -33.99 13.37 19.74
N CYS A 2 -33.45 13.73 18.58
CA CYS A 2 -33.79 13.10 17.32
C CYS A 2 -32.98 11.79 17.25
N PRO A 3 -33.55 10.64 16.88
CA PRO A 3 -32.80 9.42 16.74
C PRO A 3 -31.78 9.60 15.59
N ILE A 4 -30.51 9.37 15.88
CA ILE A 4 -29.44 9.31 14.89
C ILE A 4 -29.77 8.13 13.97
N ARG A 5 -30.06 8.40 12.69
CA ARG A 5 -30.26 7.35 11.69
C ARG A 5 -28.92 6.79 11.27
N PRO A 6 -28.74 5.49 11.11
CA PRO A 6 -27.47 4.90 10.65
C PRO A 6 -27.18 5.35 9.21
N PRO A 7 -25.90 5.56 8.86
CA PRO A 7 -25.50 5.92 7.50
C PRO A 7 -25.79 4.79 6.51
N PRO A 8 -26.04 5.11 5.22
CA PRO A 8 -26.29 4.10 4.19
C PRO A 8 -25.04 3.26 3.88
N ILE A 9 -25.22 1.97 3.56
CA ILE A 9 -24.17 1.03 3.19
C ILE A 9 -24.04 0.96 1.67
N VAL A 10 -22.82 1.13 1.14
CA VAL A 10 -22.51 0.97 -0.28
C VAL A 10 -21.90 -0.41 -0.52
N VAL A 11 -22.54 -1.22 -1.35
CA VAL A 11 -22.04 -2.55 -1.75
C VAL A 11 -21.59 -2.47 -3.22
N VAL A 12 -20.28 -2.66 -3.47
CA VAL A 12 -19.73 -2.80 -4.83
C VAL A 12 -19.63 -4.30 -5.16
N VAL A 13 -20.37 -4.75 -6.17
CA VAL A 13 -20.39 -6.15 -6.58
C VAL A 13 -19.47 -6.36 -7.78
N ALA A 14 -18.42 -7.18 -7.59
CA ALA A 14 -17.55 -7.63 -8.67
C ALA A 14 -17.92 -9.07 -9.10
N PRO A 15 -18.10 -9.39 -10.39
CA PRO A 15 -18.29 -10.76 -10.84
C PRO A 15 -16.98 -11.56 -10.90
N GLY A 16 -17.01 -12.70 -10.29
CA GLY A 16 -16.21 -13.92 -10.33
C GLY A 16 -14.79 -13.96 -10.87
N TRP A 17 -13.87 -14.34 -10.01
CA TRP A 17 -12.51 -14.78 -10.35
C TRP A 17 -12.52 -16.20 -10.93
N VAL A 18 -11.82 -16.41 -12.07
CA VAL A 18 -11.51 -17.75 -12.59
C VAL A 18 -10.01 -17.93 -12.44
N GLY A 19 -9.60 -18.89 -11.60
CA GLY A 19 -8.21 -19.27 -11.42
C GLY A 19 -7.64 -19.89 -12.71
N VAL A 20 -6.44 -19.45 -13.08
CA VAL A 20 -5.64 -20.08 -14.13
C VAL A 20 -4.86 -21.23 -13.48
N ALA A 21 -5.02 -22.44 -14.03
CA ALA A 21 -4.36 -23.65 -13.54
C ALA A 21 -2.83 -23.54 -13.73
N GLY A 22 -2.10 -23.68 -12.61
CA GLY A 22 -0.65 -23.63 -12.59
C GLY A 22 0.00 -24.89 -13.18
N THR A 23 1.08 -24.67 -13.90
CA THR A 23 2.03 -25.70 -14.35
C THR A 23 2.98 -26.02 -13.19
N THR A 24 3.04 -27.27 -12.79
CA THR A 24 3.91 -27.79 -11.74
C THR A 24 5.39 -27.63 -12.11
N LEU A 25 6.14 -26.84 -11.39
CA LEU A 25 7.60 -26.83 -11.42
C LEU A 25 8.15 -27.78 -10.35
N THR A 26 8.98 -28.71 -10.79
CA THR A 26 9.65 -29.71 -9.95
C THR A 26 10.74 -29.02 -9.13
N ALA A 27 10.71 -29.19 -7.81
CA ALA A 27 11.73 -28.71 -6.89
C ALA A 27 13.08 -29.38 -7.18
N MET A 28 14.10 -28.57 -7.44
CA MET A 28 15.50 -29.02 -7.42
C MET A 28 16.04 -28.88 -6.01
N THR A 29 16.53 -29.97 -5.45
CA THR A 29 17.23 -30.02 -4.18
C THR A 29 18.58 -29.29 -4.31
N THR A 30 18.79 -28.28 -3.49
CA THR A 30 20.08 -27.56 -3.40
C THR A 30 21.06 -28.32 -2.53
N ASP A 31 22.10 -28.80 -3.17
CA ASP A 31 23.33 -29.24 -2.50
C ASP A 31 24.13 -27.97 -2.14
N SER A 32 24.44 -27.76 -0.88
CA SER A 32 25.19 -26.59 -0.38
C SER A 32 26.68 -26.72 -0.76
N THR A 33 27.06 -26.20 -1.92
CA THR A 33 28.45 -25.92 -2.26
C THR A 33 28.74 -24.46 -1.94
N ASP A 34 29.83 -24.22 -1.23
CA ASP A 34 30.35 -22.89 -0.81
C ASP A 34 30.87 -22.09 -2.03
N THR A 35 29.98 -21.79 -2.96
CA THR A 35 30.28 -20.98 -4.13
C THR A 35 30.12 -19.51 -3.73
N PRO A 36 31.10 -18.62 -3.97
CA PRO A 36 30.97 -17.19 -3.65
C PRO A 36 29.71 -16.60 -4.31
N VAL A 37 28.93 -15.88 -3.53
CA VAL A 37 27.70 -15.21 -4.04
C VAL A 37 28.10 -14.24 -5.15
N ASP A 38 27.42 -14.35 -6.29
CA ASP A 38 27.66 -13.48 -7.42
C ASP A 38 26.91 -12.15 -7.22
N ILE A 39 27.65 -11.09 -6.84
CA ILE A 39 27.09 -9.75 -6.63
C ILE A 39 26.72 -9.01 -7.91
N LYS A 40 27.09 -9.55 -9.09
CA LYS A 40 26.82 -8.98 -10.42
C LYS A 40 26.11 -10.01 -11.29
N PRO A 41 24.97 -10.56 -10.87
CA PRO A 41 24.37 -11.69 -11.60
C PRO A 41 23.92 -11.32 -13.03
N ARG A 42 23.71 -10.05 -13.32
CA ARG A 42 23.17 -9.55 -14.59
C ARG A 42 24.02 -8.46 -15.24
N SER A 43 24.53 -7.48 -14.50
CA SER A 43 25.23 -6.30 -15.06
C SER A 43 26.54 -6.65 -15.75
N ARG A 44 27.11 -7.84 -15.51
CA ARG A 44 28.24 -8.35 -16.28
C ARG A 44 27.91 -8.48 -17.79
N ASP A 45 26.64 -8.64 -18.14
CA ASP A 45 26.18 -8.70 -19.53
C ASP A 45 26.41 -7.39 -20.28
N VAL A 46 26.59 -6.27 -19.60
CA VAL A 46 26.84 -4.95 -20.18
C VAL A 46 28.22 -4.38 -19.82
N THR A 47 28.92 -4.94 -18.81
CA THR A 47 30.22 -4.45 -18.35
C THR A 47 31.41 -5.32 -18.72
N ASP A 48 31.26 -6.67 -18.79
CA ASP A 48 32.38 -7.58 -18.81
C ASP A 48 32.76 -8.03 -20.25
N GLY A 49 34.05 -8.06 -20.52
CA GLY A 49 34.56 -8.51 -21.82
C GLY A 49 34.64 -7.44 -22.90
N ILE A 50 35.46 -7.71 -23.94
CA ILE A 50 35.72 -6.74 -25.02
C ILE A 50 34.47 -6.47 -25.87
N GLN A 51 33.61 -7.48 -26.06
CA GLN A 51 32.38 -7.39 -26.84
C GLN A 51 31.34 -6.44 -26.23
N LYS A 52 31.51 -6.04 -24.95
CA LYS A 52 30.64 -5.08 -24.25
C LYS A 52 31.16 -3.64 -24.30
N ALA A 53 32.19 -3.38 -25.10
CA ALA A 53 32.74 -2.04 -25.25
C ALA A 53 31.69 -1.00 -25.71
N ALA A 54 30.74 -1.38 -26.56
CA ALA A 54 29.65 -0.49 -26.99
C ALA A 54 28.73 -0.10 -25.83
N ALA A 55 28.31 -1.08 -24.99
CA ALA A 55 27.49 -0.84 -23.81
C ALA A 55 28.24 0.08 -22.80
N ARG A 56 29.51 -0.23 -22.51
CA ARG A 56 30.33 0.63 -21.65
C ARG A 56 30.51 2.04 -22.20
N ALA A 57 30.60 2.20 -23.53
CA ALA A 57 30.69 3.53 -24.13
C ALA A 57 29.43 4.37 -23.85
N MET A 58 28.24 3.76 -23.90
CA MET A 58 26.98 4.42 -23.53
C MET A 58 26.93 4.74 -22.02
N LEU A 59 27.35 3.80 -21.19
CA LEU A 59 27.40 3.98 -19.71
C LEU A 59 28.40 5.07 -19.32
N ARG A 60 29.52 5.25 -20.05
CA ARG A 60 30.44 6.38 -19.85
C ARG A 60 29.79 7.72 -20.15
N ALA A 61 28.90 7.80 -21.11
CA ALA A 61 28.20 9.04 -21.46
C ALA A 61 27.29 9.54 -20.32
N VAL A 62 26.88 8.64 -19.41
CA VAL A 62 26.13 8.97 -18.19
C VAL A 62 27.02 9.01 -16.94
N GLY A 63 28.34 8.98 -17.10
CA GLY A 63 29.31 9.25 -16.05
C GLY A 63 29.94 8.04 -15.37
N LEU A 64 29.68 6.79 -15.82
CA LEU A 64 30.34 5.61 -15.27
C LEU A 64 31.81 5.52 -15.73
N THR A 65 32.67 4.97 -14.89
CA THR A 65 34.11 4.85 -15.08
C THR A 65 34.60 3.40 -14.94
N GLU A 66 35.91 3.20 -15.11
CA GLU A 66 36.57 1.89 -14.94
C GLU A 66 36.28 1.27 -13.56
N ASP A 67 36.27 2.08 -12.52
CA ASP A 67 36.04 1.65 -11.13
C ASP A 67 34.62 1.12 -10.89
N ASP A 68 33.68 1.41 -11.80
CA ASP A 68 32.28 1.02 -11.68
C ASP A 68 31.98 -0.33 -12.34
N TRP A 69 32.86 -0.81 -13.25
CA TRP A 69 32.62 -2.08 -13.95
C TRP A 69 32.67 -3.30 -13.04
N VAL A 70 33.32 -3.20 -11.88
CA VAL A 70 33.45 -4.30 -10.90
C VAL A 70 32.35 -4.30 -9.85
N LYS A 71 31.52 -3.25 -9.80
CA LYS A 71 30.44 -3.07 -8.82
C LYS A 71 29.10 -3.55 -9.37
N PRO A 72 28.18 -4.02 -8.50
CA PRO A 72 26.81 -4.31 -8.90
C PRO A 72 26.08 -3.03 -9.31
N GLN A 73 25.21 -3.11 -10.30
CA GLN A 73 24.37 -1.99 -10.76
C GLN A 73 22.97 -2.12 -10.19
N VAL A 74 22.55 -1.14 -9.39
CA VAL A 74 21.25 -1.11 -8.71
C VAL A 74 20.35 -0.07 -9.38
N GLY A 75 19.18 -0.51 -9.83
CA GLY A 75 18.14 0.36 -10.35
C GLY A 75 17.41 1.10 -9.21
N ILE A 76 17.18 2.39 -9.38
CA ILE A 76 16.33 3.18 -8.50
C ILE A 76 15.08 3.55 -9.30
N ALA A 77 14.00 2.77 -9.13
CA ALA A 77 12.74 3.04 -9.81
C ALA A 77 12.00 4.19 -9.11
N SER A 78 11.79 5.28 -9.86
CA SER A 78 11.20 6.52 -9.35
C SER A 78 9.82 6.73 -9.94
N SER A 79 8.79 6.79 -9.10
CA SER A 79 7.43 7.20 -9.50
C SER A 79 7.17 8.70 -9.27
N TRP A 80 8.23 9.51 -9.23
CA TRP A 80 8.13 10.94 -9.04
C TRP A 80 7.36 11.65 -10.15
N ASN A 81 6.50 12.60 -9.78
CA ASN A 81 5.93 13.61 -10.67
C ASN A 81 5.49 14.86 -9.90
N GLU A 82 5.13 15.92 -10.62
CA GLU A 82 4.66 17.18 -10.04
C GLU A 82 3.13 17.26 -9.86
N ILE A 83 2.40 16.24 -10.30
CA ILE A 83 0.92 16.24 -10.29
C ILE A 83 0.40 15.74 -8.94
N THR A 84 1.08 14.75 -8.36
CA THR A 84 0.57 14.01 -7.20
C THR A 84 1.34 14.36 -5.93
N PRO A 85 0.69 14.90 -4.88
CA PRO A 85 1.36 15.19 -3.61
C PRO A 85 2.06 14.00 -3.00
N CYS A 86 1.50 12.78 -3.15
CA CYS A 86 2.08 11.54 -2.63
C CYS A 86 3.45 11.20 -3.24
N ASN A 87 3.81 11.75 -4.39
CA ASN A 87 5.01 11.41 -5.12
C ASN A 87 5.96 12.62 -5.26
N ALA A 88 5.57 13.78 -4.79
CA ALA A 88 6.33 15.03 -4.96
C ALA A 88 7.72 15.00 -4.31
N SER A 89 7.84 14.39 -3.12
CA SER A 89 9.10 14.28 -2.38
C SER A 89 10.00 13.12 -2.81
N ILE A 90 9.55 12.21 -3.67
CA ILE A 90 10.33 11.02 -4.08
C ILE A 90 11.71 11.40 -4.63
N ARG A 91 11.86 12.55 -5.27
CA ARG A 91 13.18 13.03 -5.75
C ARG A 91 14.25 13.14 -4.66
N ARG A 92 13.86 13.51 -3.43
CA ARG A 92 14.76 13.52 -2.27
C ARG A 92 15.13 12.11 -1.84
N LEU A 93 14.14 11.21 -1.85
CA LEU A 93 14.34 9.82 -1.43
C LEU A 93 15.21 9.05 -2.43
N THR A 94 14.99 9.23 -3.75
CA THR A 94 15.86 8.59 -4.75
C THR A 94 17.30 9.09 -4.67
N ALA A 95 17.50 10.38 -4.35
CA ALA A 95 18.84 10.92 -4.12
C ALA A 95 19.51 10.24 -2.92
N ALA A 96 18.82 10.11 -1.79
CA ALA A 96 19.32 9.44 -0.59
C ALA A 96 19.57 7.93 -0.83
N ALA A 97 18.65 7.23 -1.51
CA ALA A 97 18.84 5.83 -1.87
C ALA A 97 20.08 5.59 -2.73
N LYS A 98 20.35 6.51 -3.68
CA LYS A 98 21.58 6.46 -4.50
C LYS A 98 22.85 6.63 -3.66
N GLU A 99 22.81 7.46 -2.62
CA GLU A 99 23.93 7.58 -1.66
C GLU A 99 24.14 6.26 -0.93
N GLY A 100 23.09 5.65 -0.37
CA GLY A 100 23.18 4.36 0.32
C GLY A 100 23.74 3.24 -0.56
N VAL A 101 23.29 3.14 -1.81
CA VAL A 101 23.86 2.17 -2.77
C VAL A 101 25.36 2.40 -2.97
N ARG A 102 25.79 3.65 -3.12
CA ARG A 102 27.22 3.98 -3.31
C ARG A 102 28.05 3.69 -2.06
N ASP A 103 27.54 4.06 -0.90
CA ASP A 103 28.21 3.82 0.40
C ASP A 103 28.42 2.32 0.64
N ALA A 104 27.48 1.48 0.20
CA ALA A 104 27.56 0.02 0.27
C ALA A 104 28.45 -0.62 -0.82
N GLY A 105 28.91 0.18 -1.79
CA GLY A 105 29.82 -0.26 -2.86
C GLY A 105 29.15 -0.65 -4.18
N GLY A 106 27.89 -0.22 -4.41
CA GLY A 106 27.17 -0.38 -5.66
C GLY A 106 27.23 0.84 -6.57
N VAL A 107 26.70 0.70 -7.78
CA VAL A 107 26.43 1.78 -8.74
C VAL A 107 24.92 1.99 -8.81
N ALA A 108 24.44 3.19 -8.51
CA ALA A 108 23.03 3.53 -8.53
C ALA A 108 22.62 4.21 -9.83
N LEU A 109 21.62 3.67 -10.52
CA LEU A 109 21.08 4.16 -11.77
C LEU A 109 19.58 4.41 -11.63
N GLU A 110 19.16 5.68 -11.66
CA GLU A 110 17.76 6.08 -11.51
C GLU A 110 17.03 6.07 -12.85
N PHE A 111 15.81 5.55 -12.85
CA PHE A 111 14.90 5.61 -13.98
C PHE A 111 13.47 5.89 -13.50
N GLY A 112 12.63 6.43 -14.40
CA GLY A 112 11.27 6.83 -14.07
C GLY A 112 10.22 5.80 -14.48
N THR A 113 9.12 5.78 -13.71
CA THR A 113 7.85 5.15 -14.10
C THR A 113 6.70 6.10 -13.80
N ILE A 114 5.47 5.67 -14.10
CA ILE A 114 4.27 6.50 -13.95
C ILE A 114 3.70 6.41 -12.52
N THR A 115 2.76 7.32 -12.23
CA THR A 115 1.79 7.18 -11.14
C THR A 115 0.48 7.89 -11.49
N VAL A 116 -0.64 7.36 -11.03
CA VAL A 116 -1.98 7.95 -11.09
C VAL A 116 -2.46 8.21 -9.67
N ARG A 117 -3.07 9.36 -9.43
CA ARG A 117 -3.55 9.78 -8.11
C ARG A 117 -5.05 9.55 -7.98
N ASP A 118 -5.48 8.63 -7.12
CA ASP A 118 -6.89 8.33 -6.88
C ASP A 118 -7.67 9.57 -6.41
N GLY A 119 -7.14 10.32 -5.45
CA GLY A 119 -7.80 11.52 -4.94
C GLY A 119 -8.01 12.65 -5.97
N ILE A 120 -7.32 12.64 -7.11
CA ILE A 120 -7.57 13.56 -8.24
C ILE A 120 -8.52 12.92 -9.24
N SER A 121 -8.42 11.60 -9.45
CA SER A 121 -9.17 10.86 -10.46
C SER A 121 -10.56 10.41 -9.99
N MET A 122 -10.86 10.52 -8.70
CA MET A 122 -12.08 10.03 -8.08
C MET A 122 -13.31 10.82 -8.53
N GLY A 123 -14.42 10.11 -8.79
CA GLY A 123 -15.68 10.71 -9.22
C GLY A 123 -15.77 11.07 -10.71
N HIS A 124 -14.79 10.68 -11.54
CA HIS A 124 -14.82 10.88 -12.99
C HIS A 124 -14.08 9.79 -13.76
N GLU A 125 -14.15 9.81 -15.10
CA GLU A 125 -13.57 8.79 -15.99
C GLU A 125 -12.08 8.52 -15.78
N GLY A 126 -11.31 9.47 -15.27
CA GLY A 126 -9.89 9.30 -14.95
C GLY A 126 -9.62 8.19 -13.95
N MET A 127 -10.59 7.86 -13.07
CA MET A 127 -10.44 6.80 -12.07
C MET A 127 -10.23 5.41 -12.71
N ARG A 128 -10.71 5.18 -13.93
CA ARG A 128 -10.49 3.93 -14.68
C ARG A 128 -9.02 3.67 -14.99
N ALA A 129 -8.17 4.70 -15.01
CA ALA A 129 -6.73 4.56 -15.21
C ALA A 129 -5.98 4.17 -13.93
N SER A 130 -6.60 4.27 -12.76
CA SER A 130 -5.92 4.09 -11.47
C SER A 130 -5.43 2.66 -11.27
N LEU A 131 -6.31 1.67 -11.21
CA LEU A 131 -5.91 0.28 -10.95
C LEU A 131 -4.99 -0.27 -12.04
N VAL A 132 -5.28 0.04 -13.31
CA VAL A 132 -4.48 -0.39 -14.48
C VAL A 132 -3.04 0.13 -14.39
N SER A 133 -2.80 1.27 -13.74
CA SER A 133 -1.47 1.82 -13.57
C SER A 133 -0.53 0.91 -12.76
N SER A 134 -1.04 0.05 -11.88
CA SER A 134 -0.21 -0.90 -11.12
C SER A 134 0.51 -1.88 -12.05
N GLU A 135 -0.20 -2.45 -13.03
CA GLU A 135 0.38 -3.34 -14.06
C GLU A 135 1.40 -2.59 -14.92
N ILE A 136 1.05 -1.40 -15.41
CA ILE A 136 1.94 -0.59 -16.24
C ILE A 136 3.24 -0.25 -15.47
N ILE A 137 3.14 0.03 -14.18
CA ILE A 137 4.31 0.29 -13.32
C ILE A 137 5.17 -0.97 -13.23
N ALA A 138 4.58 -2.12 -12.90
CA ALA A 138 5.30 -3.38 -12.80
C ALA A 138 5.98 -3.74 -14.12
N ASP A 139 5.27 -3.65 -15.25
CA ASP A 139 5.78 -3.93 -16.59
C ASP A 139 6.91 -2.98 -16.99
N SER A 140 6.77 -1.67 -16.71
CA SER A 140 7.79 -0.68 -17.05
C SER A 140 9.07 -0.87 -16.24
N VAL A 141 8.96 -1.17 -14.95
CA VAL A 141 10.10 -1.48 -14.08
C VAL A 141 10.79 -2.75 -14.55
N GLU A 142 10.04 -3.82 -14.82
CA GLU A 142 10.56 -5.08 -15.34
C GLU A 142 11.30 -4.86 -16.67
N ALA A 143 10.72 -4.11 -17.60
CA ALA A 143 11.31 -3.84 -18.91
C ALA A 143 12.68 -3.16 -18.78
N VAL A 144 12.82 -2.15 -17.91
CA VAL A 144 14.11 -1.46 -17.67
C VAL A 144 15.10 -2.40 -16.98
N MET A 145 14.68 -3.07 -15.91
CA MET A 145 15.55 -4.00 -15.15
C MET A 145 16.09 -5.14 -16.03
N HIS A 146 15.27 -5.65 -16.95
CA HIS A 146 15.70 -6.67 -17.91
C HIS A 146 16.54 -6.09 -19.04
N GLY A 147 16.14 -4.97 -19.64
CA GLY A 147 16.81 -4.37 -20.78
C GLY A 147 18.22 -3.87 -20.45
N GLU A 148 18.36 -3.19 -19.33
CA GLU A 148 19.62 -2.60 -18.87
C GLU A 148 20.45 -3.54 -17.97
N ARG A 149 19.94 -4.75 -17.70
CA ARG A 149 20.61 -5.81 -16.95
C ARG A 149 21.03 -5.41 -15.52
N LEU A 150 20.15 -4.70 -14.81
CA LEU A 150 20.41 -4.27 -13.44
C LEU A 150 20.33 -5.44 -12.45
N ASP A 151 21.17 -5.42 -11.41
CA ASP A 151 21.37 -6.52 -10.46
C ASP A 151 20.40 -6.50 -9.28
N GLY A 152 19.98 -5.30 -8.84
CA GLY A 152 19.08 -5.11 -7.72
C GLY A 152 18.22 -3.85 -7.91
N LEU A 153 17.19 -3.67 -7.05
CA LEU A 153 16.15 -2.65 -7.20
C LEU A 153 15.84 -1.94 -5.88
N VAL A 154 15.87 -0.61 -5.86
CA VAL A 154 15.13 0.20 -4.89
C VAL A 154 13.91 0.74 -5.61
N ALA A 155 12.71 0.38 -5.15
CA ALA A 155 11.44 0.80 -5.75
C ALA A 155 10.75 1.83 -4.86
N THR A 156 10.50 3.05 -5.38
CA THR A 156 9.90 4.14 -4.59
C THR A 156 8.46 4.40 -5.01
N GLY A 157 7.55 4.51 -4.06
CA GLY A 157 6.15 4.76 -4.31
C GLY A 157 5.45 5.49 -3.16
N GLY A 158 4.40 6.25 -3.46
CA GLY A 158 3.67 6.99 -2.45
C GLY A 158 2.16 7.02 -2.65
N CYS A 159 1.65 6.53 -3.78
CA CYS A 159 0.23 6.56 -4.11
C CYS A 159 -0.37 5.16 -4.13
N ASP A 160 -1.68 5.08 -3.98
CA ASP A 160 -2.48 3.87 -3.75
C ASP A 160 -2.17 2.71 -4.71
N LYS A 161 -1.94 3.00 -5.99
CA LYS A 161 -1.68 1.99 -7.01
C LYS A 161 -0.21 1.91 -7.42
N SER A 162 0.58 2.97 -7.16
CA SER A 162 2.03 2.91 -7.43
C SER A 162 2.78 1.99 -6.46
N MET A 163 2.33 1.92 -5.21
CA MET A 163 2.95 1.07 -4.20
C MET A 163 2.79 -0.42 -4.50
N PRO A 164 1.57 -0.96 -4.72
CA PRO A 164 1.43 -2.37 -5.11
C PRO A 164 2.11 -2.66 -6.46
N GLY A 165 2.07 -1.75 -7.43
CA GLY A 165 2.78 -1.94 -8.71
C GLY A 165 4.30 -2.10 -8.54
N MET A 166 4.92 -1.33 -7.63
CA MET A 166 6.33 -1.47 -7.28
C MET A 166 6.63 -2.78 -6.53
N MET A 167 5.75 -3.19 -5.61
CA MET A 167 5.90 -4.46 -4.89
C MET A 167 5.70 -5.66 -5.84
N MET A 168 4.76 -5.58 -6.79
CA MET A 168 4.59 -6.56 -7.86
C MET A 168 5.86 -6.68 -8.72
N ALA A 169 6.49 -5.56 -9.08
CA ALA A 169 7.75 -5.57 -9.82
C ALA A 169 8.88 -6.25 -9.04
N ILE A 170 9.01 -5.98 -7.73
CA ILE A 170 10.00 -6.64 -6.86
C ILE A 170 9.74 -8.15 -6.83
N ALA A 171 8.49 -8.56 -6.62
CA ALA A 171 8.09 -9.97 -6.58
C ALA A 171 8.36 -10.70 -7.90
N ARG A 172 7.95 -10.12 -9.04
CA ARG A 172 8.09 -10.68 -10.39
C ARG A 172 9.54 -10.83 -10.82
N LEU A 173 10.37 -9.82 -10.53
CA LEU A 173 11.78 -9.82 -10.90
C LEU A 173 12.60 -10.84 -10.10
N ASP A 174 12.23 -11.08 -8.87
CA ASP A 174 12.97 -11.90 -7.91
C ASP A 174 14.47 -11.57 -7.88
N LEU A 175 14.79 -10.28 -7.97
CA LEU A 175 16.13 -9.71 -7.76
C LEU A 175 16.14 -9.01 -6.41
N PRO A 176 17.29 -8.96 -5.70
CA PRO A 176 17.41 -8.18 -4.48
C PRO A 176 16.73 -6.83 -4.61
N GLY A 177 15.70 -6.60 -3.80
CA GLY A 177 14.84 -5.44 -3.95
C GLY A 177 14.23 -4.96 -2.65
N VAL A 178 14.19 -3.65 -2.45
CA VAL A 178 13.61 -2.99 -1.27
C VAL A 178 12.58 -1.96 -1.72
N PHE A 179 11.41 -1.98 -1.07
CA PHE A 179 10.38 -0.97 -1.29
C PHE A 179 10.56 0.20 -0.32
N VAL A 180 10.47 1.43 -0.86
CA VAL A 180 10.57 2.69 -0.09
C VAL A 180 9.29 3.49 -0.24
N TYR A 181 8.60 3.71 0.86
CA TYR A 181 7.41 4.55 0.95
C TYR A 181 7.76 6.03 1.06
N ASN A 182 6.99 6.89 0.38
CA ASN A 182 7.21 8.34 0.41
C ASN A 182 6.73 9.04 1.70
N GLY A 183 5.85 8.41 2.48
CA GLY A 183 5.28 8.98 3.70
C GLY A 183 3.90 9.60 3.51
N SER A 184 3.16 9.75 4.62
CA SER A 184 1.86 10.41 4.67
C SER A 184 1.99 11.93 4.79
N THR A 185 0.94 12.67 4.40
CA THR A 185 0.80 14.09 4.74
C THR A 185 0.39 14.26 6.21
N HIS A 186 0.71 15.39 6.80
CA HIS A 186 0.09 15.80 8.05
C HIS A 186 -1.41 16.10 7.84
N PRO A 187 -2.27 15.93 8.85
CA PRO A 187 -3.63 16.45 8.78
C PRO A 187 -3.62 17.97 8.66
N GLY A 188 -4.60 18.50 7.91
CA GLY A 188 -4.89 19.92 7.94
C GLY A 188 -5.68 20.31 9.18
N TYR A 189 -5.87 21.59 9.42
CA TYR A 189 -6.63 22.06 10.57
C TYR A 189 -7.52 23.26 10.19
N LEU A 190 -8.77 23.20 10.65
CA LEU A 190 -9.70 24.32 10.58
C LEU A 190 -10.49 24.42 11.89
N ASN A 191 -10.46 25.58 12.56
CA ASN A 191 -11.12 25.80 13.83
C ASN A 191 -10.82 24.75 14.92
N GLY A 192 -9.57 24.27 14.97
CA GLY A 192 -9.09 23.25 15.92
C GLY A 192 -9.48 21.80 15.59
N LYS A 193 -10.19 21.57 14.47
CA LYS A 193 -10.50 20.21 13.96
C LYS A 193 -9.47 19.79 12.95
N ALA A 194 -8.98 18.54 13.08
CA ALA A 194 -8.12 17.92 12.09
C ALA A 194 -8.94 17.57 10.83
N LEU A 195 -8.39 17.87 9.66
CA LEU A 195 -8.97 17.63 8.34
C LEU A 195 -8.08 16.73 7.52
N ASP A 196 -8.71 16.02 6.59
CA ASP A 196 -8.06 15.24 5.54
C ASP A 196 -8.93 15.27 4.26
N ILE A 197 -8.56 14.50 3.24
CA ILE A 197 -9.30 14.46 1.97
C ILE A 197 -10.75 13.97 2.15
N THR A 198 -11.02 13.09 3.14
CA THR A 198 -12.40 12.64 3.42
C THR A 198 -13.28 13.78 3.90
N SER A 199 -12.70 14.69 4.68
CA SER A 199 -13.43 15.89 5.14
C SER A 199 -13.92 16.74 3.97
N VAL A 200 -13.19 16.77 2.85
CA VAL A 200 -13.63 17.48 1.64
C VAL A 200 -14.79 16.75 0.95
N PHE A 201 -14.72 15.42 0.80
CA PHE A 201 -15.81 14.65 0.20
C PHE A 201 -17.09 14.70 1.03
N GLU A 202 -16.97 14.63 2.35
CA GLU A 202 -18.10 14.83 3.28
C GLU A 202 -18.68 16.25 3.15
N ALA A 203 -17.82 17.28 3.05
CA ALA A 203 -18.27 18.67 2.89
C ALA A 203 -18.99 18.92 1.57
N ILE A 204 -18.65 18.21 0.48
CA ILE A 204 -19.39 18.28 -0.79
C ILE A 204 -20.84 17.83 -0.59
N GLY A 205 -21.06 16.69 0.06
CA GLY A 205 -22.40 16.19 0.38
C GLY A 205 -23.18 17.14 1.30
N ALA A 206 -22.53 17.65 2.34
CA ALA A 206 -23.11 18.60 3.28
C ALA A 206 -23.52 19.94 2.61
N CYS A 207 -22.71 20.42 1.68
CA CYS A 207 -23.02 21.62 0.90
C CYS A 207 -24.20 21.37 -0.06
N ALA A 208 -24.24 20.23 -0.74
CA ALA A 208 -25.36 19.84 -1.59
C ALA A 208 -26.68 19.70 -0.80
N ALA A 209 -26.61 19.18 0.42
CA ALA A 209 -27.75 19.09 1.35
C ALA A 209 -28.11 20.44 2.01
N GLY A 210 -27.34 21.51 1.77
CA GLY A 210 -27.56 22.82 2.33
C GLY A 210 -27.28 22.96 3.83
N THR A 211 -26.53 22.02 4.41
CA THR A 211 -26.14 22.04 5.85
C THR A 211 -24.92 22.89 6.12
N ILE A 212 -24.08 23.12 5.11
CA ILE A 212 -22.99 24.09 5.09
C ILE A 212 -23.06 24.96 3.84
N THR A 213 -22.39 26.11 3.90
CA THR A 213 -22.29 27.06 2.77
C THR A 213 -21.12 26.70 1.85
N GLU A 214 -21.10 27.25 0.63
CA GLU A 214 -19.96 27.15 -0.30
C GLU A 214 -18.68 27.77 0.29
N ASP A 215 -18.78 28.85 1.07
CA ASP A 215 -17.65 29.49 1.75
C ASP A 215 -17.03 28.55 2.81
N GLU A 216 -17.85 27.80 3.53
CA GLU A 216 -17.39 26.81 4.51
C GLU A 216 -16.74 25.62 3.80
N LEU A 217 -17.31 25.11 2.71
CA LEU A 217 -16.70 24.08 1.85
C LEU A 217 -15.32 24.55 1.35
N PHE A 218 -15.24 25.79 0.83
CA PHE A 218 -13.98 26.35 0.34
C PHE A 218 -12.93 26.50 1.45
N ALA A 219 -13.35 26.83 2.69
CA ALA A 219 -12.46 26.87 3.82
C ALA A 219 -11.89 25.47 4.18
N ILE A 220 -12.71 24.42 4.11
CA ILE A 220 -12.28 23.01 4.30
C ILE A 220 -11.31 22.62 3.21
N GLU A 221 -11.63 22.84 1.92
CA GLU A 221 -10.78 22.54 0.76
C GLU A 221 -9.37 23.12 0.92
N LYS A 222 -9.27 24.40 1.28
CA LYS A 222 -7.97 25.09 1.46
C LYS A 222 -7.09 24.50 2.54
N ASN A 223 -7.68 23.86 3.54
CA ASN A 223 -6.97 23.44 4.74
C ASN A 223 -6.81 21.92 4.84
N ALA A 224 -7.48 21.11 4.02
CA ALA A 224 -7.52 19.67 4.19
C ALA A 224 -6.20 18.96 3.84
N CYS A 225 -5.46 19.46 2.83
CA CYS A 225 -4.23 18.83 2.34
C CYS A 225 -3.06 19.84 2.41
N PRO A 226 -2.36 19.94 3.54
CA PRO A 226 -1.44 21.07 3.80
C PRO A 226 -0.06 20.93 3.12
N GLY A 227 0.24 19.78 2.46
CA GLY A 227 1.56 19.57 1.85
C GLY A 227 1.72 18.24 1.13
N GLU A 228 2.98 17.89 0.89
CA GLU A 228 3.37 16.64 0.24
C GLU A 228 3.08 15.42 1.12
N GLY A 229 2.90 14.25 0.49
CA GLY A 229 2.63 12.98 1.13
C GLY A 229 1.33 12.33 0.65
N ALA A 230 1.17 11.06 1.00
CA ALA A 230 -0.06 10.32 0.81
C ALA A 230 -1.16 10.79 1.79
N CYS A 231 -2.39 10.32 1.62
CA CYS A 231 -3.49 10.66 2.54
C CYS A 231 -3.13 10.31 3.99
N GLY A 232 -3.55 11.16 4.96
CA GLY A 232 -3.12 11.04 6.36
C GLY A 232 -3.77 9.90 7.15
N GLY A 233 -4.95 9.39 6.73
CA GLY A 233 -5.62 8.26 7.39
C GLY A 233 -5.09 6.89 6.95
N MET A 234 -5.59 5.81 7.57
CA MET A 234 -5.32 4.42 7.18
C MET A 234 -6.15 4.03 5.94
N PHE A 235 -5.93 4.81 4.87
CA PHE A 235 -6.40 4.55 3.51
C PHE A 235 -5.43 3.60 2.81
N THR A 236 -5.58 3.44 1.49
CA THR A 236 -4.82 2.43 0.75
C THR A 236 -3.32 2.64 0.83
N ALA A 237 -2.82 3.88 0.69
CA ALA A 237 -1.38 4.15 0.73
C ALA A 237 -0.75 3.79 2.09
N ASN A 238 -1.32 4.24 3.22
CA ASN A 238 -0.79 3.90 4.54
C ASN A 238 -0.99 2.41 4.89
N THR A 239 -2.07 1.79 4.42
CA THR A 239 -2.25 0.35 4.53
C THR A 239 -1.15 -0.41 3.77
N MET A 240 -0.87 -0.01 2.52
CA MET A 240 0.16 -0.68 1.72
C MET A 240 1.58 -0.42 2.22
N SER A 241 1.87 0.74 2.82
CA SER A 241 3.16 0.97 3.47
C SER A 241 3.35 0.06 4.69
N SER A 242 2.32 -0.07 5.52
CA SER A 242 2.31 -0.96 6.67
C SER A 242 2.43 -2.44 6.24
N ILE A 243 1.72 -2.83 5.18
CA ILE A 243 1.83 -4.15 4.55
C ILE A 243 3.24 -4.41 4.02
N GLY A 244 3.88 -3.43 3.38
CA GLY A 244 5.25 -3.56 2.90
C GLY A 244 6.25 -3.86 4.02
N GLU A 245 6.04 -3.28 5.20
CA GLU A 245 6.81 -3.57 6.40
C GLU A 245 6.51 -4.97 6.96
N ALA A 246 5.23 -5.37 7.05
CA ALA A 246 4.83 -6.69 7.52
C ALA A 246 5.22 -7.84 6.58
N LEU A 247 5.25 -7.60 5.26
CA LEU A 247 5.79 -8.52 4.26
C LEU A 247 7.31 -8.67 4.35
N GLY A 248 8.00 -7.76 5.04
CA GLY A 248 9.45 -7.70 5.07
C GLY A 248 10.10 -7.08 3.83
N LEU A 249 9.34 -6.44 2.92
CA LEU A 249 9.85 -5.75 1.72
C LEU A 249 10.34 -4.33 1.98
N SER A 250 9.98 -3.74 3.13
CA SER A 250 10.42 -2.42 3.59
C SER A 250 11.21 -2.53 4.88
N LEU A 251 12.01 -1.52 5.19
CA LEU A 251 12.76 -1.47 6.44
C LEU A 251 11.82 -1.31 7.64
N PRO A 252 12.12 -1.93 8.79
CA PRO A 252 11.36 -1.77 10.01
C PRO A 252 11.23 -0.30 10.43
N GLY A 253 10.02 0.13 10.76
CA GLY A 253 9.70 1.50 11.17
C GLY A 253 9.55 2.50 10.03
N SER A 254 9.80 2.09 8.79
CA SER A 254 9.74 2.98 7.63
C SER A 254 8.33 3.27 7.12
N ALA A 255 7.28 2.58 7.58
CA ALA A 255 5.92 2.82 7.11
C ALA A 255 5.27 4.10 7.69
N SER A 256 5.66 4.52 8.88
CA SER A 256 4.91 5.50 9.68
C SER A 256 5.34 6.96 9.52
N PRO A 257 6.64 7.33 9.40
CA PRO A 257 7.07 8.72 9.35
C PRO A 257 6.39 9.51 8.22
N PRO A 258 5.96 10.76 8.46
CA PRO A 258 5.34 11.58 7.42
C PRO A 258 6.33 11.99 6.32
N ALA A 259 5.82 12.38 5.14
CA ALA A 259 6.62 12.68 3.96
C ALA A 259 7.65 13.79 4.15
N VAL A 260 7.35 14.75 5.03
CA VAL A 260 8.24 15.90 5.33
C VAL A 260 9.28 15.61 6.42
N ASP A 261 9.24 14.43 7.05
CA ASP A 261 10.18 14.03 8.08
C ASP A 261 11.53 13.60 7.49
N ARG A 262 12.63 14.02 8.10
CA ARG A 262 14.00 13.67 7.65
C ARG A 262 14.30 12.17 7.74
N ARG A 263 13.62 11.45 8.62
CA ARG A 263 13.73 9.97 8.68
C ARG A 263 13.45 9.31 7.33
N ARG A 264 12.67 9.95 6.43
CA ARG A 264 12.42 9.46 5.07
C ARG A 264 13.69 9.32 4.25
N GLU A 265 14.57 10.34 4.30
CA GLU A 265 15.86 10.29 3.59
C GLU A 265 16.79 9.24 4.22
N ASP A 266 16.80 9.12 5.55
CA ASP A 266 17.58 8.11 6.26
C ASP A 266 17.10 6.69 5.89
N ASP A 267 15.79 6.43 5.90
CA ASP A 267 15.19 5.17 5.47
C ASP A 267 15.55 4.84 4.00
N ALA A 268 15.47 5.82 3.12
CA ALA A 268 15.80 5.62 1.71
C ALA A 268 17.28 5.31 1.51
N ARG A 269 18.19 5.95 2.26
CA ARG A 269 19.62 5.64 2.24
C ARG A 269 19.88 4.22 2.73
N LEU A 270 19.29 3.85 3.86
CA LEU A 270 19.41 2.50 4.41
C LEU A 270 18.83 1.43 3.47
N ALA A 271 17.74 1.74 2.74
CA ALA A 271 17.18 0.85 1.71
C ALA A 271 18.17 0.61 0.56
N GLY A 272 18.90 1.65 0.14
CA GLY A 272 19.98 1.52 -0.84
C GLY A 272 21.11 0.61 -0.35
N GLU A 273 21.53 0.75 0.91
CA GLU A 273 22.51 -0.15 1.53
C GLU A 273 21.99 -1.58 1.63
N ALA A 274 20.73 -1.77 2.01
CA ALA A 274 20.10 -3.07 2.17
C ALA A 274 20.08 -3.87 0.86
N VAL A 275 19.75 -3.26 -0.28
CA VAL A 275 19.79 -3.94 -1.59
C VAL A 275 21.18 -4.47 -1.91
N VAL A 276 22.23 -3.69 -1.67
CA VAL A 276 23.61 -4.14 -1.89
C VAL A 276 23.99 -5.27 -0.92
N ASN A 277 23.51 -5.21 0.32
CA ASN A 277 23.73 -6.29 1.29
C ASN A 277 22.97 -7.57 0.89
N MET A 278 21.73 -7.46 0.39
CA MET A 278 21.00 -8.61 -0.17
C MET A 278 21.76 -9.25 -1.34
N LEU A 279 22.37 -8.44 -2.23
CA LEU A 279 23.25 -8.95 -3.29
C LEU A 279 24.45 -9.72 -2.75
N LYS A 280 25.06 -9.25 -1.65
CA LYS A 280 26.21 -9.92 -1.00
C LYS A 280 25.82 -11.22 -0.29
N THR A 281 24.62 -11.31 0.24
CA THR A 281 24.12 -12.49 0.97
C THR A 281 23.36 -13.47 0.08
N GLY A 282 22.98 -13.05 -1.14
CA GLY A 282 22.15 -13.85 -2.05
C GLY A 282 20.66 -13.86 -1.69
N LEU A 283 20.23 -13.01 -0.75
CA LEU A 283 18.82 -12.91 -0.33
C LEU A 283 17.97 -12.34 -1.46
N ARG A 284 16.84 -12.99 -1.75
CA ARG A 284 15.92 -12.64 -2.84
C ARG A 284 14.51 -12.39 -2.33
N PRO A 285 13.66 -11.65 -3.07
CA PRO A 285 12.27 -11.43 -2.70
C PRO A 285 11.46 -12.72 -2.46
N HIS A 286 11.70 -13.81 -3.21
CA HIS A 286 10.99 -15.07 -2.99
C HIS A 286 11.40 -15.79 -1.69
N ASP A 287 12.55 -15.46 -1.09
CA ASP A 287 12.93 -15.93 0.25
C ASP A 287 12.16 -15.18 1.35
N ILE A 288 11.67 -13.95 1.04
CA ILE A 288 10.94 -13.06 1.95
C ILE A 288 9.43 -13.24 1.80
N LEU A 289 8.95 -13.30 0.56
CA LEU A 289 7.53 -13.35 0.22
C LEU A 289 6.98 -14.78 0.36
N THR A 290 6.94 -15.26 1.58
CA THR A 290 6.39 -16.57 1.95
C THR A 290 4.90 -16.48 2.27
N LYS A 291 4.22 -17.62 2.40
CA LYS A 291 2.82 -17.65 2.88
C LYS A 291 2.69 -16.98 4.26
N GLY A 292 3.64 -17.22 5.17
CA GLY A 292 3.66 -16.63 6.51
C GLY A 292 3.82 -15.10 6.46
N ALA A 293 4.67 -14.57 5.57
CA ALA A 293 4.79 -13.12 5.37
C ALA A 293 3.47 -12.49 4.88
N PHE A 294 2.74 -13.15 3.97
CA PHE A 294 1.42 -12.70 3.55
C PHE A 294 0.39 -12.77 4.70
N GLU A 295 0.43 -13.80 5.53
CA GLU A 295 -0.43 -13.88 6.72
C GLU A 295 -0.11 -12.78 7.73
N ASN A 296 1.16 -12.41 7.92
CA ASN A 296 1.58 -11.26 8.72
C ASN A 296 1.00 -9.94 8.17
N ALA A 297 1.05 -9.77 6.85
CA ALA A 297 0.48 -8.59 6.20
C ALA A 297 -1.04 -8.49 6.36
N ILE A 298 -1.76 -9.61 6.26
CA ILE A 298 -3.20 -9.69 6.50
C ILE A 298 -3.52 -9.41 7.97
N ALA A 299 -2.74 -9.97 8.91
CA ALA A 299 -2.90 -9.73 10.35
C ALA A 299 -2.77 -8.25 10.69
N LEU A 300 -1.71 -7.60 10.19
CA LEU A 300 -1.51 -6.17 10.40
C LEU A 300 -2.62 -5.32 9.78
N ALA A 301 -3.05 -5.63 8.55
CA ALA A 301 -4.14 -4.91 7.90
C ALA A 301 -5.46 -5.02 8.69
N ASN A 302 -5.74 -6.17 9.28
CA ASN A 302 -6.91 -6.38 10.15
C ASN A 302 -6.79 -5.60 11.47
N ALA A 303 -5.65 -5.66 12.13
CA ALA A 303 -5.39 -4.95 13.38
C ALA A 303 -5.52 -3.42 13.24
N LEU A 304 -5.07 -2.88 12.11
CA LEU A 304 -5.12 -1.44 11.79
C LEU A 304 -6.48 -0.98 11.24
N GLY A 305 -7.42 -1.89 10.97
CA GLY A 305 -8.62 -1.55 10.21
C GLY A 305 -8.27 -0.94 8.85
N GLY A 306 -7.41 -1.60 8.09
CA GLY A 306 -6.84 -1.12 6.84
C GLY A 306 -7.86 -0.95 5.70
N SER A 307 -7.37 -0.59 4.53
CA SER A 307 -8.17 -0.44 3.31
C SER A 307 -8.56 -1.80 2.72
N THR A 308 -9.79 -1.91 2.22
CA THR A 308 -10.28 -3.07 1.44
C THR A 308 -9.43 -3.35 0.20
N ASN A 309 -8.75 -2.34 -0.36
CA ASN A 309 -7.80 -2.51 -1.46
C ASN A 309 -6.64 -3.46 -1.12
N ALA A 310 -6.30 -3.62 0.17
CA ALA A 310 -5.26 -4.55 0.61
C ALA A 310 -5.50 -5.98 0.13
N VAL A 311 -6.77 -6.43 0.12
CA VAL A 311 -7.14 -7.76 -0.36
C VAL A 311 -6.76 -7.94 -1.82
N LEU A 312 -7.14 -6.98 -2.68
CA LEU A 312 -6.81 -7.01 -4.10
C LEU A 312 -5.29 -6.98 -4.34
N HIS A 313 -4.58 -6.08 -3.63
CA HIS A 313 -3.16 -5.87 -3.83
C HIS A 313 -2.31 -7.02 -3.29
N LEU A 314 -2.65 -7.60 -2.14
CA LEU A 314 -1.96 -8.78 -1.61
C LEU A 314 -2.13 -9.99 -2.53
N LEU A 315 -3.33 -10.21 -3.09
CA LEU A 315 -3.55 -11.27 -4.08
C LEU A 315 -2.70 -11.06 -5.35
N ALA A 316 -2.58 -9.82 -5.83
CA ALA A 316 -1.75 -9.49 -6.98
C ALA A 316 -0.26 -9.72 -6.71
N ILE A 317 0.26 -9.24 -5.57
CA ILE A 317 1.66 -9.44 -5.17
C ILE A 317 1.97 -10.93 -4.96
N ALA A 318 1.06 -11.67 -4.31
CA ALA A 318 1.20 -13.12 -4.09
C ALA A 318 1.24 -13.89 -5.41
N ASN A 319 0.41 -13.48 -6.39
CA ASN A 319 0.43 -14.07 -7.74
C ASN A 319 1.79 -13.85 -8.43
N GLU A 320 2.36 -12.66 -8.34
CA GLU A 320 3.70 -12.37 -8.89
C GLU A 320 4.82 -13.14 -8.18
N ALA A 321 4.68 -13.36 -6.87
CA ALA A 321 5.61 -14.15 -6.07
C ALA A 321 5.41 -15.68 -6.22
N GLY A 322 4.36 -16.12 -6.90
CA GLY A 322 4.01 -17.55 -7.01
C GLY A 322 3.49 -18.17 -5.70
N VAL A 323 3.02 -17.35 -4.75
CA VAL A 323 2.48 -17.78 -3.46
C VAL A 323 0.97 -18.03 -3.57
N ALA A 324 0.53 -19.20 -3.13
CA ALA A 324 -0.90 -19.55 -3.08
C ALA A 324 -1.59 -18.75 -1.97
N LEU A 325 -2.33 -17.73 -2.36
CA LEU A 325 -3.17 -16.90 -1.49
C LEU A 325 -4.57 -16.81 -2.08
N ASP A 326 -5.60 -16.99 -1.26
CA ASP A 326 -6.99 -16.87 -1.67
C ASP A 326 -7.81 -16.01 -0.69
N LEU A 327 -9.08 -15.73 -1.05
CA LEU A 327 -9.94 -14.89 -0.24
C LEU A 327 -10.26 -15.53 1.13
N ASP A 328 -10.29 -16.86 1.24
CA ASP A 328 -10.61 -17.54 2.49
C ASP A 328 -9.46 -17.41 3.51
N ASP A 329 -8.23 -17.18 3.05
CA ASP A 329 -7.09 -16.91 3.94
C ASP A 329 -7.27 -15.60 4.72
N PHE A 330 -7.92 -14.60 4.12
CA PHE A 330 -8.21 -13.34 4.82
C PHE A 330 -9.14 -13.54 6.00
N ASN A 331 -10.22 -14.32 5.85
CA ASN A 331 -11.12 -14.61 6.96
C ASN A 331 -10.43 -15.45 8.04
N LYS A 332 -9.64 -16.47 7.67
CA LYS A 332 -8.88 -17.29 8.65
C LYS A 332 -7.99 -16.43 9.54
N VAL A 333 -7.40 -15.38 9.00
CA VAL A 333 -6.58 -14.44 9.77
C VAL A 333 -7.46 -13.46 10.55
N ALA A 334 -8.51 -12.90 9.93
CA ALA A 334 -9.44 -11.98 10.58
C ALA A 334 -10.13 -12.58 11.81
N ASP A 335 -10.46 -13.89 11.76
CA ASP A 335 -11.09 -14.62 12.87
C ASP A 335 -10.20 -14.70 14.15
N ARG A 336 -8.88 -14.53 14.00
CA ARG A 336 -7.92 -14.63 15.11
C ARG A 336 -7.22 -13.32 15.49
N VAL A 337 -7.36 -12.28 14.67
CA VAL A 337 -6.68 -11.00 14.86
C VAL A 337 -7.73 -9.91 15.05
N PRO A 338 -7.88 -9.36 16.26
CA PRO A 338 -8.86 -8.31 16.53
C PRO A 338 -8.47 -6.98 15.88
N HIS A 339 -9.45 -6.11 15.66
CA HIS A 339 -9.22 -4.72 15.30
C HIS A 339 -9.00 -3.88 16.55
N PHE A 340 -7.78 -3.36 16.74
CA PHE A 340 -7.41 -2.64 17.97
C PHE A 340 -6.69 -1.29 17.76
N ALA A 341 -6.50 -0.84 16.51
CA ALA A 341 -5.95 0.49 16.25
C ALA A 341 -7.04 1.46 15.75
N ASP A 342 -7.28 2.55 16.48
CA ASP A 342 -8.38 3.51 16.25
C ASP A 342 -8.06 4.50 15.10
N MET A 343 -7.84 3.95 13.89
CA MET A 343 -7.34 4.70 12.75
C MET A 343 -8.47 5.17 11.81
N LYS A 344 -8.37 6.43 11.33
CA LYS A 344 -9.26 6.92 10.26
C LYS A 344 -9.13 6.06 8.99
N PRO A 345 -10.24 5.88 8.22
CA PRO A 345 -11.53 6.58 8.30
C PRO A 345 -12.53 5.93 9.24
N GLY A 346 -12.29 4.71 9.74
CA GLY A 346 -13.17 4.01 10.69
C GLY A 346 -13.09 4.61 12.10
N GLY A 347 -11.90 4.99 12.51
CA GLY A 347 -11.58 5.57 13.81
C GLY A 347 -11.28 7.07 13.75
N LYS A 348 -10.45 7.54 14.72
CA LYS A 348 -10.22 8.96 14.99
C LYS A 348 -8.85 9.46 14.54
N PHE A 349 -7.83 8.61 14.53
CA PHE A 349 -6.42 9.01 14.45
C PHE A 349 -5.84 8.88 13.04
N HIS A 350 -4.86 9.74 12.73
CA HIS A 350 -4.11 9.71 11.48
C HIS A 350 -2.81 8.93 11.64
N MET A 351 -2.14 8.64 10.51
CA MET A 351 -0.85 7.94 10.50
C MET A 351 0.21 8.67 11.34
N THR A 352 0.17 9.99 11.37
CA THR A 352 1.06 10.81 12.21
C THR A 352 0.81 10.65 13.72
N ASP A 353 -0.36 10.23 14.14
CA ASP A 353 -0.65 9.92 15.54
C ASP A 353 -0.08 8.54 15.89
N LEU A 354 -0.20 7.57 15.00
CA LEU A 354 0.45 6.26 15.13
C LEU A 354 1.98 6.41 15.18
N ASP A 355 2.56 7.23 14.28
CA ASP A 355 4.01 7.51 14.25
C ASP A 355 4.52 8.04 15.60
N ARG A 356 3.77 8.96 16.24
CA ARG A 356 4.15 9.53 17.56
C ARG A 356 4.27 8.52 18.69
N ILE A 357 3.54 7.42 18.62
CA ILE A 357 3.56 6.37 19.66
C ILE A 357 4.49 5.20 19.30
N GLY A 358 5.32 5.35 18.27
CA GLY A 358 6.29 4.35 17.83
C GLY A 358 5.97 3.66 16.50
N GLY A 359 4.85 4.00 15.88
CA GLY A 359 4.54 3.61 14.51
C GLY A 359 4.01 2.18 14.36
N VAL A 360 4.06 1.70 13.13
CA VAL A 360 3.67 0.33 12.76
C VAL A 360 4.42 -0.75 13.56
N PRO A 361 5.70 -0.60 13.91
CA PRO A 361 6.41 -1.59 14.74
C PRO A 361 5.76 -1.86 16.10
N VAL A 362 5.09 -0.88 16.71
CA VAL A 362 4.34 -1.11 17.97
C VAL A 362 3.21 -2.10 17.77
N VAL A 363 2.49 -2.00 16.67
CA VAL A 363 1.39 -2.91 16.33
C VAL A 363 1.94 -4.30 16.00
N LEU A 364 3.00 -4.37 15.18
CA LEU A 364 3.67 -5.64 14.83
C LEU A 364 4.21 -6.35 16.06
N LYS A 365 4.88 -5.61 16.97
CA LYS A 365 5.42 -6.19 18.20
C LYS A 365 4.32 -6.74 19.09
N HIS A 366 3.21 -6.00 19.22
CA HIS A 366 2.07 -6.43 20.03
C HIS A 366 1.41 -7.70 19.46
N LEU A 367 1.21 -7.77 18.14
CA LEU A 367 0.74 -8.97 17.46
C LEU A 367 1.70 -10.17 17.63
N LEU A 368 3.02 -9.92 17.59
CA LEU A 368 4.04 -10.95 17.77
C LEU A 368 4.04 -11.52 19.20
N GLU A 369 3.94 -10.65 20.21
CA GLU A 369 3.92 -11.04 21.64
C GLU A 369 2.69 -11.90 21.97
N GLU A 370 1.56 -11.66 21.27
CA GLU A 370 0.33 -12.44 21.41
C GLU A 370 0.26 -13.68 20.48
N GLY A 371 1.35 -13.98 19.76
CA GLY A 371 1.45 -15.15 18.88
C GLY A 371 0.57 -15.09 17.62
N MET A 372 0.23 -13.87 17.18
CA MET A 372 -0.61 -13.61 16.01
C MET A 372 0.20 -13.33 14.72
N LEU A 373 1.55 -13.31 14.81
CA LEU A 373 2.47 -13.17 13.69
C LEU A 373 3.47 -14.33 13.61
N HIS A 374 3.92 -14.62 12.40
CA HIS A 374 5.06 -15.49 12.12
C HIS A 374 6.35 -14.67 12.30
N GLY A 375 6.99 -14.80 13.47
CA GLY A 375 8.16 -14.01 13.84
C GLY A 375 9.46 -14.45 13.16
N ASP A 376 9.49 -15.65 12.60
CA ASP A 376 10.61 -16.27 11.90
C ASP A 376 10.75 -15.90 10.41
N GLU A 377 9.79 -15.14 9.88
CA GLU A 377 9.83 -14.65 8.50
C GLU A 377 10.99 -13.67 8.29
N ILE A 378 11.81 -13.94 7.25
CA ILE A 378 12.98 -13.12 6.89
C ILE A 378 12.52 -11.82 6.21
N THR A 379 13.26 -10.74 6.45
CA THR A 379 13.00 -9.43 5.85
C THR A 379 14.19 -8.94 5.01
N VAL A 380 14.03 -7.82 4.31
CA VAL A 380 15.10 -7.17 3.52
C VAL A 380 16.37 -6.81 4.33
N THR A 381 16.29 -6.81 5.67
CA THR A 381 17.46 -6.60 6.53
C THR A 381 18.37 -7.84 6.62
N GLY A 382 17.89 -9.00 6.17
CA GLY A 382 18.53 -10.30 6.37
C GLY A 382 18.29 -10.90 7.76
N LYS A 383 17.47 -10.24 8.57
CA LYS A 383 17.02 -10.70 9.90
C LYS A 383 15.53 -11.07 9.83
N THR A 384 15.11 -11.87 10.79
CA THR A 384 13.70 -12.21 10.96
C THR A 384 12.89 -11.02 11.47
N MET A 385 11.58 -11.09 11.32
CA MET A 385 10.64 -10.10 11.87
C MET A 385 10.84 -9.95 13.38
N ALA A 386 10.94 -11.06 14.10
CA ALA A 386 11.15 -11.04 15.56
C ALA A 386 12.49 -10.40 15.96
N GLU A 387 13.59 -10.71 15.25
CA GLU A 387 14.90 -10.10 15.51
C GLU A 387 14.88 -8.59 15.29
N ASN A 388 14.27 -8.12 14.19
CA ASN A 388 14.15 -6.70 13.92
C ASN A 388 13.36 -5.97 15.02
N LEU A 389 12.20 -6.51 15.43
CA LEU A 389 11.36 -5.92 16.46
C LEU A 389 12.03 -5.95 17.85
N ALA A 390 12.85 -6.95 18.13
CA ALA A 390 13.59 -7.05 19.40
C ALA A 390 14.73 -6.02 19.52
N GLU A 391 15.29 -5.56 18.40
CA GLU A 391 16.34 -4.53 18.39
C GLU A 391 15.78 -3.10 18.51
N MET A 392 14.46 -2.92 18.36
CA MET A 392 13.82 -1.62 18.47
C MET A 392 13.37 -1.34 19.90
N ASP A 393 13.69 -0.15 20.42
CA ASP A 393 13.16 0.33 21.70
C ASP A 393 11.74 0.87 21.50
N LEU A 394 10.75 -0.03 21.52
CA LEU A 394 9.37 0.25 21.24
C LEU A 394 8.55 0.34 22.52
N PRO A 395 7.72 1.40 22.69
CA PRO A 395 6.73 1.43 23.75
C PRO A 395 5.67 0.35 23.54
N GLY A 396 4.94 0.01 24.60
CA GLY A 396 3.70 -0.77 24.48
C GLY A 396 2.55 0.06 23.88
N PRO A 397 1.38 -0.59 23.62
CA PRO A 397 0.17 0.11 23.24
C PRO A 397 -0.17 1.25 24.20
N ASP A 398 -0.57 2.42 23.66
CA ASP A 398 -0.86 3.61 24.46
C ASP A 398 -2.28 3.62 25.06
N GLY A 399 -3.13 2.64 24.65
CA GLY A 399 -4.51 2.54 25.07
C GLY A 399 -5.46 3.58 24.44
N VAL A 400 -4.98 4.37 23.48
CA VAL A 400 -5.72 5.46 22.83
C VAL A 400 -5.72 5.31 21.31
N VAL A 401 -4.54 5.33 20.68
CA VAL A 401 -4.38 5.11 19.25
C VAL A 401 -4.31 3.60 18.98
N VAL A 402 -3.55 2.89 19.79
CA VAL A 402 -3.42 1.44 19.78
C VAL A 402 -3.91 0.89 21.11
N HIS A 403 -5.05 0.19 21.08
CA HIS A 403 -5.65 -0.44 22.26
C HIS A 403 -4.90 -1.73 22.61
N PRO A 404 -4.95 -2.18 23.87
CA PRO A 404 -4.51 -3.53 24.22
C PRO A 404 -5.37 -4.59 23.53
N ILE A 405 -4.78 -5.75 23.17
CA ILE A 405 -5.50 -6.83 22.47
C ILE A 405 -6.62 -7.45 23.35
N ASP A 406 -6.49 -7.41 24.67
CA ASP A 406 -7.52 -7.85 25.61
C ASP A 406 -8.70 -6.87 25.78
N ALA A 407 -8.60 -5.68 25.15
CA ALA A 407 -9.64 -4.66 25.12
C ALA A 407 -9.69 -3.99 23.72
N PRO A 408 -9.92 -4.76 22.64
CA PRO A 408 -9.89 -4.27 21.27
C PRO A 408 -11.09 -3.36 20.96
N ILE A 409 -11.08 -2.73 19.79
CA ILE A 409 -12.23 -1.97 19.26
C ILE A 409 -13.32 -2.96 18.76
N HIS A 410 -12.87 -4.02 18.08
CA HIS A 410 -13.71 -5.15 17.64
C HIS A 410 -12.95 -6.45 17.90
N ASP A 411 -13.67 -7.48 18.34
CA ASP A 411 -13.10 -8.80 18.63
C ASP A 411 -12.59 -9.52 17.36
N GLU A 412 -13.11 -9.14 16.20
CA GLU A 412 -12.71 -9.66 14.88
C GLU A 412 -11.92 -8.61 14.10
N GLY A 413 -11.25 -9.05 13.03
CA GLY A 413 -10.45 -8.19 12.15
C GLY A 413 -11.27 -7.12 11.44
N GLY A 414 -10.61 -6.00 11.11
CA GLY A 414 -11.24 -4.84 10.48
C GLY A 414 -11.67 -5.04 9.02
N ILE A 415 -11.29 -6.16 8.37
CA ILE A 415 -11.58 -6.47 6.96
C ILE A 415 -12.08 -7.90 6.85
N ASN A 416 -13.28 -8.11 6.30
CA ASN A 416 -13.89 -9.43 6.14
C ASN A 416 -14.31 -9.72 4.69
N ILE A 417 -14.26 -10.98 4.32
CA ILE A 417 -14.76 -11.48 3.04
C ILE A 417 -16.17 -12.03 3.24
N LEU A 418 -17.12 -11.46 2.51
CA LEU A 418 -18.52 -11.91 2.51
C LEU A 418 -18.83 -12.77 1.29
N ARG A 419 -19.74 -13.72 1.45
CA ARG A 419 -20.27 -14.56 0.37
C ARG A 419 -21.80 -14.59 0.44
N GLY A 420 -22.45 -14.63 -0.71
CA GLY A 420 -23.90 -14.67 -0.79
C GLY A 420 -24.38 -14.65 -2.24
N SER A 421 -25.71 -14.61 -2.43
CA SER A 421 -26.31 -14.61 -3.77
C SER A 421 -25.91 -13.40 -4.62
N LEU A 422 -25.63 -12.26 -4.00
CA LEU A 422 -25.18 -11.05 -4.69
C LEU A 422 -23.67 -11.15 -5.09
N ALA A 423 -22.85 -11.79 -4.25
CA ALA A 423 -21.42 -11.97 -4.46
C ALA A 423 -21.00 -13.42 -4.18
N PRO A 424 -21.35 -14.39 -5.04
CA PRO A 424 -21.10 -15.82 -4.78
C PRO A 424 -19.62 -16.18 -4.73
N ASN A 425 -18.77 -15.40 -5.40
CA ASN A 425 -17.31 -15.60 -5.43
C ASN A 425 -16.57 -14.77 -4.38
N GLY A 426 -17.29 -14.04 -3.54
CA GLY A 426 -16.75 -13.21 -2.48
C GLY A 426 -16.83 -11.72 -2.78
N SER A 427 -16.95 -10.94 -1.71
CA SER A 427 -16.83 -9.48 -1.69
C SER A 427 -16.07 -9.07 -0.43
N VAL A 428 -15.50 -7.89 -0.42
CA VAL A 428 -14.74 -7.37 0.71
C VAL A 428 -15.56 -6.32 1.43
N VAL A 429 -15.62 -6.39 2.75
CA VAL A 429 -16.23 -5.35 3.59
C VAL A 429 -15.22 -4.87 4.63
N LYS A 430 -15.20 -3.55 4.86
CA LYS A 430 -14.48 -2.93 5.99
C LYS A 430 -15.45 -2.80 7.15
N VAL A 431 -15.23 -3.59 8.20
CA VAL A 431 -16.04 -3.56 9.42
C VAL A 431 -15.47 -2.61 10.48
N ALA A 432 -14.21 -2.21 10.35
CA ALA A 432 -13.50 -1.35 11.30
C ALA A 432 -14.20 -0.02 11.66
N GLY A 433 -15.13 0.45 10.84
CA GLY A 433 -15.90 1.69 11.09
C GLY A 433 -17.37 1.44 11.38
N LEU A 434 -17.80 0.18 11.54
CA LEU A 434 -19.20 -0.19 11.79
C LEU A 434 -19.41 -0.40 13.29
N THR A 435 -20.61 -0.02 13.75
CA THR A 435 -21.10 -0.42 15.07
C THR A 435 -21.80 -1.79 14.97
N GLU A 436 -22.04 -2.46 16.10
CA GLU A 436 -22.70 -3.76 16.14
C GLU A 436 -24.08 -3.74 15.45
N ASP A 437 -24.85 -2.65 15.64
CA ASP A 437 -26.16 -2.46 15.00
C ASP A 437 -26.07 -2.33 13.46
N GLN A 438 -24.92 -1.96 12.92
CA GLN A 438 -24.67 -1.80 11.48
C GLN A 438 -24.15 -3.08 10.82
N MET A 439 -23.84 -4.13 11.58
CA MET A 439 -23.38 -5.41 11.04
C MET A 439 -24.51 -6.19 10.34
N HIS A 440 -25.76 -5.82 10.56
CA HIS A 440 -26.93 -6.34 9.86
C HIS A 440 -27.74 -5.19 9.27
N PHE A 441 -27.97 -5.22 7.96
CA PHE A 441 -28.75 -4.20 7.27
C PHE A 441 -29.63 -4.83 6.19
N GLU A 442 -30.89 -4.39 6.09
CA GLU A 442 -31.85 -4.77 5.07
C GLU A 442 -32.59 -3.53 4.58
N GLY A 443 -32.70 -3.38 3.26
CA GLY A 443 -33.37 -2.23 2.65
C GLY A 443 -33.61 -2.38 1.15
N PRO A 444 -34.42 -1.49 0.55
CA PRO A 444 -34.63 -1.47 -0.89
C PRO A 444 -33.34 -1.10 -1.63
N ALA A 445 -33.08 -1.81 -2.74
CA ALA A 445 -31.89 -1.56 -3.55
C ALA A 445 -32.15 -0.44 -4.58
N ARG A 446 -31.31 0.59 -4.57
CA ARG A 446 -31.17 1.58 -5.65
C ARG A 446 -30.00 1.18 -6.53
N VAL A 447 -30.27 0.76 -7.77
CA VAL A 447 -29.27 0.14 -8.65
C VAL A 447 -28.89 1.12 -9.76
N TYR A 448 -27.58 1.37 -9.88
CA TYR A 448 -26.98 2.23 -10.88
C TYR A 448 -25.95 1.46 -11.70
N ASP A 449 -25.83 1.79 -12.99
CA ASP A 449 -24.90 1.12 -13.91
C ASP A 449 -23.55 1.87 -14.06
N ASP A 450 -23.41 3.00 -13.36
CA ASP A 450 -22.20 3.83 -13.34
C ASP A 450 -22.17 4.66 -12.04
N GLU A 451 -20.95 4.95 -11.55
CA GLU A 451 -20.73 5.77 -10.35
C GLU A 451 -21.33 7.18 -10.47
N SER A 452 -21.24 7.79 -11.66
CA SER A 452 -21.71 9.15 -11.88
C SER A 452 -23.22 9.29 -11.68
N PHE A 453 -24.01 8.32 -12.14
CA PHE A 453 -25.46 8.31 -11.94
C PHE A 453 -25.85 8.18 -10.46
N ALA A 454 -25.07 7.37 -9.70
CA ALA A 454 -25.29 7.25 -8.27
C ALA A 454 -24.94 8.56 -7.54
N LEU A 455 -23.84 9.20 -7.91
CA LEU A 455 -23.43 10.47 -7.33
C LEU A 455 -24.46 11.59 -7.64
N ASP A 456 -24.91 11.68 -8.86
CA ASP A 456 -25.95 12.66 -9.27
C ASP A 456 -27.23 12.47 -8.45
N ALA A 457 -27.68 11.23 -8.26
CA ALA A 457 -28.87 10.93 -7.45
C ALA A 457 -28.69 11.32 -5.96
N ILE A 458 -27.50 11.08 -5.40
CA ILE A 458 -27.17 11.49 -4.01
C ILE A 458 -27.23 13.02 -3.89
N LEU A 459 -26.55 13.72 -4.78
CA LEU A 459 -26.47 15.18 -4.75
C LEU A 459 -27.83 15.85 -5.04
N ALA A 460 -28.71 15.18 -5.79
CA ALA A 460 -30.09 15.60 -6.03
C ALA A 460 -31.03 15.29 -4.85
N GLY A 461 -30.60 14.57 -3.83
CA GLY A 461 -31.42 14.16 -2.68
C GLY A 461 -32.46 13.08 -3.01
N GLU A 462 -32.18 12.22 -3.98
CA GLU A 462 -33.10 11.14 -4.43
C GLU A 462 -32.93 9.84 -3.62
N ILE A 463 -31.94 9.79 -2.73
CA ILE A 463 -31.64 8.64 -1.88
C ILE A 463 -32.26 8.82 -0.50
N ASP A 464 -33.06 7.87 -0.08
CA ASP A 464 -33.74 7.88 1.22
C ASP A 464 -32.94 7.09 2.26
N ALA A 465 -33.09 7.47 3.52
CA ALA A 465 -32.53 6.69 4.64
C ALA A 465 -33.14 5.27 4.66
N GLY A 466 -32.27 4.25 4.66
CA GLY A 466 -32.64 2.85 4.56
C GLY A 466 -32.47 2.24 3.17
N ASP A 467 -32.15 3.03 2.15
CA ASP A 467 -31.80 2.52 0.83
C ASP A 467 -30.43 1.81 0.83
N VAL A 468 -30.29 0.80 -0.03
CA VAL A 468 -29.02 0.15 -0.37
C VAL A 468 -28.62 0.57 -1.76
N ILE A 469 -27.51 1.29 -1.89
CA ILE A 469 -26.99 1.69 -3.20
C ILE A 469 -26.15 0.57 -3.78
N VAL A 470 -26.52 0.12 -4.98
CA VAL A 470 -25.81 -0.90 -5.75
C VAL A 470 -25.29 -0.30 -7.05
N ILE A 471 -23.96 -0.22 -7.21
CA ILE A 471 -23.32 0.26 -8.44
C ILE A 471 -22.74 -0.94 -9.18
N ARG A 472 -23.13 -1.11 -10.45
CA ARG A 472 -22.72 -2.25 -11.29
C ARG A 472 -21.65 -1.82 -12.29
N TYR A 473 -20.93 -2.83 -12.84
CA TYR A 473 -19.97 -2.70 -13.95
C TYR A 473 -18.71 -1.86 -13.64
N GLU A 474 -18.45 -1.56 -12.37
CA GLU A 474 -17.29 -0.77 -11.92
C GLU A 474 -16.23 -1.61 -11.18
N GLY A 475 -16.39 -2.92 -11.13
CA GLY A 475 -15.44 -3.83 -10.51
C GLY A 475 -14.19 -4.09 -11.37
N PRO A 476 -13.16 -4.77 -10.82
CA PRO A 476 -11.88 -5.00 -11.50
C PRO A 476 -12.00 -5.84 -12.78
N LYS A 477 -13.04 -6.65 -12.89
CA LYS A 477 -13.27 -7.55 -14.04
C LYS A 477 -14.25 -7.00 -15.09
N GLY A 478 -15.18 -6.14 -14.72
CA GLY A 478 -16.27 -5.68 -15.59
C GLY A 478 -16.05 -4.31 -16.19
N GLY A 479 -15.36 -3.42 -15.47
CA GLY A 479 -14.94 -2.10 -15.92
C GLY A 479 -13.42 -2.08 -16.11
N PRO A 480 -12.87 -1.26 -17.00
CA PRO A 480 -11.42 -1.07 -17.05
C PRO A 480 -10.94 -0.44 -15.75
N GLY A 481 -10.38 -1.25 -14.89
CA GLY A 481 -9.99 -0.88 -13.53
C GLY A 481 -11.16 -0.86 -12.54
N MET A 482 -10.84 -0.97 -11.26
CA MET A 482 -11.78 -0.80 -10.15
C MET A 482 -11.78 0.67 -9.73
N ARG A 483 -12.94 1.32 -9.75
CA ARG A 483 -13.07 2.66 -9.21
C ARG A 483 -13.16 2.62 -7.68
N GLU A 484 -12.47 3.53 -7.01
CA GLU A 484 -12.72 3.80 -5.59
C GLU A 484 -13.91 4.73 -5.44
N MET A 485 -14.85 4.35 -4.57
CA MET A 485 -16.15 5.01 -4.43
C MET A 485 -16.19 5.97 -3.23
N LEU A 486 -15.07 6.62 -2.88
CA LEU A 486 -15.03 7.56 -1.75
C LEU A 486 -15.90 8.79 -2.00
N ALA A 487 -16.05 9.21 -3.27
CA ALA A 487 -16.96 10.30 -3.64
C ALA A 487 -18.42 9.98 -3.24
N ILE A 488 -18.85 8.74 -3.50
CA ILE A 488 -20.19 8.25 -3.14
C ILE A 488 -20.36 8.20 -1.62
N THR A 489 -19.46 7.50 -0.93
CA THR A 489 -19.56 7.31 0.53
C THR A 489 -19.40 8.61 1.30
N GLY A 490 -18.51 9.49 0.84
CA GLY A 490 -18.33 10.82 1.43
C GLY A 490 -19.54 11.73 1.24
N ALA A 491 -20.11 11.77 0.02
CA ALA A 491 -21.30 12.55 -0.25
C ALA A 491 -22.51 12.10 0.58
N LEU A 492 -22.72 10.76 0.69
CA LEU A 492 -23.79 10.19 1.53
C LEU A 492 -23.62 10.58 3.00
N LYS A 493 -22.42 10.41 3.55
CA LYS A 493 -22.12 10.75 4.94
C LYS A 493 -22.29 12.26 5.19
N GLY A 494 -21.91 13.10 4.24
CA GLY A 494 -22.06 14.56 4.32
C GLY A 494 -23.51 15.02 4.25
N ALA A 495 -24.34 14.33 3.47
CA ALA A 495 -25.77 14.64 3.32
C ALA A 495 -26.61 14.20 4.55
N GLY A 496 -26.08 13.39 5.47
CA GLY A 496 -26.74 12.89 6.68
C GLY A 496 -27.38 11.54 6.51
#